data_d58a2a99bbd361a103aa088dc0b70d64
#
_entry.id   d58a2a99bbd361a103aa088dc0b70d64
#
_cell.length_a   1.000
_cell.length_b   1.000
_cell.length_c   1.000
_cell.angle_alpha   90.00
_cell.angle_beta   90.00
_cell.angle_gamma   90.00
#
_symmetry.space_group_name_H-M   'P 1'
#
loop_
_entity.id
_entity.type
_entity.pdbx_description
1 polymer ?
#
loop_
_entity_poly.entity_id
_entity_poly.type
_entity_poly.pdbx_seq_one_letter_code
_entity_poly.pdbx_strand_id
1 'polypeptide(L)'
;MAKGVLIAAGGTGGHIFPALAVAGELRARGVRVDWIGTSQGMEQRLVPAAGFPLHALEMQGLRGKGWRRWLSAPWRLARAVLQARRILRSCGAEAVLGMGGYVSAPAGLAAWSLGRRLCLHEQNAIPGLANRLLAPLAKAVFTGFPDTGLPKAQWVGNPVRAAIAELPAPALRFAGRAGEPAHLLIMGGSQGAQVINTLVVAAVAALPAAARPEIWHQCGSAHLENTQAAYAAAGVAARVEAFIDDMAAALAWADLAICRAGAATVAELCAAGLGSLLIPFPFAVDDHQAANARFIEDTGAGRMLRQEGLEATQLTAMLHALLPDRGLQLRWAEAARRQARTDAAQVVASACQGEAHA
;
A
#
# COMPACT_ATOMS: atom_id res chain seq x y z
N MET A 1 -2.20 33.94 4.32
CA MET A 1 -1.32 33.02 3.56
C MET A 1 -1.88 31.63 3.68
N ALA A 2 -1.92 30.85 2.60
CA ALA A 2 -2.39 29.48 2.66
C ALA A 2 -1.53 28.66 3.65
N LYS A 3 -2.19 27.98 4.57
CA LYS A 3 -1.51 27.15 5.60
C LYS A 3 -0.77 26.02 4.88
N GLY A 4 0.57 25.94 5.03
CA GLY A 4 1.36 24.90 4.39
C GLY A 4 1.34 23.60 5.19
N VAL A 5 1.42 22.46 4.52
CA VAL A 5 1.56 21.12 5.11
C VAL A 5 2.87 20.49 4.64
N LEU A 6 3.66 19.96 5.58
CA LEU A 6 4.83 19.15 5.26
C LEU A 6 4.49 17.66 5.42
N ILE A 7 4.60 16.89 4.35
CA ILE A 7 4.39 15.44 4.38
C ILE A 7 5.72 14.73 4.61
N ALA A 8 5.80 13.88 5.61
CA ALA A 8 6.96 13.06 5.91
C ALA A 8 6.69 11.60 5.53
N ALA A 9 7.15 11.22 4.34
CA ALA A 9 7.01 9.87 3.83
C ALA A 9 8.21 9.49 2.95
N GLY A 10 8.70 8.26 3.11
CA GLY A 10 9.83 7.76 2.33
C GLY A 10 10.03 6.27 2.47
N GLY A 11 10.91 5.75 1.64
CA GLY A 11 11.34 4.35 1.62
C GLY A 11 10.57 3.50 0.62
N THR A 12 9.36 3.06 0.93
CA THR A 12 8.58 2.13 0.08
C THR A 12 7.33 2.78 -0.51
N GLY A 13 6.83 2.20 -1.60
CA GLY A 13 5.57 2.63 -2.21
C GLY A 13 4.37 2.61 -1.26
N GLY A 14 4.39 1.71 -0.26
CA GLY A 14 3.33 1.61 0.75
C GLY A 14 3.12 2.87 1.59
N HIS A 15 4.15 3.71 1.77
CA HIS A 15 4.05 5.01 2.44
C HIS A 15 3.83 6.16 1.44
N ILE A 16 4.47 6.06 0.25
CA ILE A 16 4.51 7.15 -0.72
C ILE A 16 3.18 7.31 -1.46
N PHE A 17 2.55 6.22 -1.95
CA PHE A 17 1.30 6.32 -2.71
C PHE A 17 0.14 6.86 -1.87
N PRO A 18 -0.12 6.37 -0.63
CA PRO A 18 -1.14 6.99 0.23
C PRO A 18 -0.85 8.46 0.55
N ALA A 19 0.42 8.81 0.74
CA ALA A 19 0.83 10.19 0.99
C ALA A 19 0.59 11.10 -0.24
N LEU A 20 0.83 10.59 -1.46
CA LEU A 20 0.53 11.30 -2.70
C LEU A 20 -0.97 11.54 -2.90
N ALA A 21 -1.82 10.59 -2.49
CA ALA A 21 -3.27 10.78 -2.52
C ALA A 21 -3.70 11.92 -1.60
N VAL A 22 -3.18 11.98 -0.36
CA VAL A 22 -3.45 13.11 0.56
C VAL A 22 -2.86 14.42 0.02
N ALA A 23 -1.65 14.39 -0.56
CA ALA A 23 -1.01 15.56 -1.16
C ALA A 23 -1.83 16.14 -2.32
N GLY A 24 -2.40 15.28 -3.15
CA GLY A 24 -3.31 15.65 -4.24
C GLY A 24 -4.57 16.35 -3.72
N GLU A 25 -5.18 15.80 -2.67
CA GLU A 25 -6.36 16.37 -2.01
C GLU A 25 -6.05 17.74 -1.40
N LEU A 26 -4.93 17.89 -0.67
CA LEU A 26 -4.49 19.16 -0.11
C LEU A 26 -4.25 20.21 -1.21
N ARG A 27 -3.61 19.82 -2.33
CA ARG A 27 -3.38 20.70 -3.47
C ARG A 27 -4.68 21.14 -4.13
N ALA A 28 -5.65 20.23 -4.28
CA ALA A 28 -6.97 20.58 -4.83
C ALA A 28 -7.71 21.61 -3.97
N ARG A 29 -7.44 21.63 -2.65
CA ARG A 29 -7.95 22.64 -1.70
C ARG A 29 -7.11 23.94 -1.64
N GLY A 30 -6.12 24.10 -2.52
CA GLY A 30 -5.24 25.26 -2.54
C GLY A 30 -4.22 25.32 -1.40
N VAL A 31 -3.97 24.22 -0.71
CA VAL A 31 -2.97 24.12 0.36
C VAL A 31 -1.60 23.86 -0.25
N ARG A 32 -0.59 24.63 0.19
CA ARG A 32 0.79 24.36 -0.21
C ARG A 32 1.30 23.10 0.47
N VAL A 33 1.83 22.17 -0.32
CA VAL A 33 2.40 20.92 0.15
C VAL A 33 3.89 20.89 -0.16
N ASP A 34 4.68 20.71 0.88
CA ASP A 34 6.10 20.38 0.81
C ASP A 34 6.30 18.94 1.28
N TRP A 35 7.38 18.29 0.84
CA TRP A 35 7.66 16.90 1.19
C TRP A 35 9.03 16.75 1.83
N ILE A 36 9.13 15.88 2.84
CA ILE A 36 10.39 15.46 3.42
C ILE A 36 10.58 13.95 3.23
N GLY A 37 11.71 13.58 2.67
CA GLY A 37 12.08 12.20 2.35
C GLY A 37 13.56 11.95 2.54
N THR A 38 14.08 10.88 1.93
CA THR A 38 15.50 10.55 1.93
C THR A 38 16.16 10.88 0.60
N SER A 39 17.49 10.86 0.57
CA SER A 39 18.26 11.08 -0.66
C SER A 39 18.30 9.87 -1.62
N GLN A 40 17.74 8.71 -1.24
CA GLN A 40 17.91 7.44 -1.99
C GLN A 40 16.62 6.62 -2.14
N GLY A 41 15.48 7.12 -1.67
CA GLY A 41 14.20 6.39 -1.72
C GLY A 41 13.43 6.59 -3.03
N MET A 42 12.35 5.84 -3.21
CA MET A 42 11.43 5.97 -4.35
C MET A 42 10.82 7.37 -4.43
N GLU A 43 10.73 8.07 -3.31
CA GLU A 43 10.25 9.45 -3.20
C GLU A 43 11.05 10.42 -4.08
N GLN A 44 12.35 10.16 -4.31
CA GLN A 44 13.19 10.99 -5.17
C GLN A 44 12.68 11.08 -6.63
N ARG A 45 12.04 10.04 -7.09
CA ARG A 45 11.46 9.98 -8.43
C ARG A 45 9.99 10.36 -8.42
N LEU A 46 9.20 9.79 -7.49
CA LEU A 46 7.73 9.87 -7.51
C LEU A 46 7.21 11.24 -7.07
N VAL A 47 7.83 11.86 -6.06
CA VAL A 47 7.34 13.12 -5.49
C VAL A 47 7.54 14.31 -6.45
N PRO A 48 8.75 14.52 -7.04
CA PRO A 48 8.92 15.56 -8.05
C PRO A 48 8.10 15.31 -9.31
N ALA A 49 7.96 14.04 -9.75
CA ALA A 49 7.12 13.69 -10.90
C ALA A 49 5.64 14.05 -10.66
N ALA A 50 5.18 14.04 -9.40
CA ALA A 50 3.84 14.49 -9.00
C ALA A 50 3.75 16.02 -8.79
N GLY A 51 4.86 16.76 -9.00
CA GLY A 51 4.91 18.22 -8.90
C GLY A 51 4.98 18.77 -7.48
N PHE A 52 5.51 18.00 -6.51
CA PHE A 52 5.71 18.45 -5.14
C PHE A 52 7.20 18.70 -4.82
N PRO A 53 7.52 19.82 -4.11
CA PRO A 53 8.87 20.07 -3.63
C PRO A 53 9.32 19.00 -2.65
N LEU A 54 10.51 18.43 -2.86
CA LEU A 54 11.09 17.40 -2.00
C LEU A 54 12.34 17.91 -1.29
N HIS A 55 12.35 17.84 0.03
CA HIS A 55 13.48 18.15 0.90
C HIS A 55 14.09 16.85 1.41
N ALA A 56 15.36 16.60 1.09
CA ALA A 56 16.05 15.39 1.51
C ALA A 56 16.63 15.53 2.93
N LEU A 57 16.35 14.53 3.79
CA LEU A 57 17.06 14.34 5.05
C LEU A 57 18.29 13.44 4.84
N GLU A 58 19.39 13.83 5.46
CA GLU A 58 20.59 13.00 5.55
C GLU A 58 20.42 11.86 6.56
N MET A 59 19.47 10.96 6.30
CA MET A 59 19.19 9.81 7.17
C MET A 59 19.20 8.51 6.38
N GLN A 60 19.73 7.47 7.00
CA GLN A 60 19.61 6.08 6.53
C GLN A 60 18.99 5.23 7.62
N GLY A 61 18.19 4.24 7.23
CA GLY A 61 17.58 3.28 8.17
C GLY A 61 18.65 2.60 9.05
N LEU A 62 18.30 2.37 10.32
CA LEU A 62 19.23 1.82 11.33
C LEU A 62 19.25 0.27 11.33
N ARG A 63 18.26 -0.40 10.74
CA ARG A 63 18.12 -1.87 10.81
C ARG A 63 19.24 -2.59 10.07
N GLY A 64 19.76 -3.67 10.70
CA GLY A 64 20.74 -4.59 10.09
C GLY A 64 22.20 -4.12 10.08
N LYS A 65 22.55 -3.06 10.78
CA LYS A 65 23.90 -2.47 10.70
C LYS A 65 24.51 -2.27 12.10
N GLY A 66 25.26 -3.27 12.60
CA GLY A 66 26.16 -3.34 13.74
C GLY A 66 26.00 -2.38 14.95
N TRP A 67 26.44 -2.81 16.15
CA TRP A 67 26.26 -2.10 17.41
C TRP A 67 26.82 -0.65 17.47
N ARG A 68 27.89 -0.34 16.70
CA ARG A 68 28.46 1.02 16.62
C ARG A 68 27.48 2.05 16.04
N ARG A 69 26.57 1.64 15.18
CA ARG A 69 25.52 2.52 14.63
C ARG A 69 24.42 2.80 15.65
N TRP A 70 24.16 1.88 16.55
CA TRP A 70 23.21 2.09 17.65
C TRP A 70 23.71 3.14 18.64
N LEU A 71 25.02 3.17 18.94
CA LEU A 71 25.61 4.22 19.80
C LEU A 71 25.52 5.63 19.16
N SER A 72 25.60 5.73 17.84
CA SER A 72 25.48 7.01 17.13
C SER A 72 24.02 7.40 16.80
N ALA A 73 23.06 6.52 17.03
CA ALA A 73 21.65 6.73 16.68
C ALA A 73 21.02 7.98 17.32
N PRO A 74 21.21 8.27 18.63
CA PRO A 74 20.66 9.48 19.26
C PRO A 74 21.18 10.76 18.62
N TRP A 75 22.50 10.81 18.36
CA TRP A 75 23.13 11.96 17.74
C TRP A 75 22.65 12.18 16.28
N ARG A 76 22.51 11.10 15.52
CA ARG A 76 21.97 11.15 14.15
C ARG A 76 20.51 11.62 14.14
N LEU A 77 19.71 11.11 15.08
CA LEU A 77 18.32 11.54 15.23
C LEU A 77 18.25 13.03 15.59
N ALA A 78 19.06 13.50 16.55
CA ALA A 78 19.12 14.90 16.93
C ALA A 78 19.48 15.80 15.72
N ARG A 79 20.50 15.41 14.93
CA ARG A 79 20.89 16.12 13.71
C ARG A 79 19.75 16.15 12.68
N ALA A 80 19.06 15.02 12.47
CA ALA A 80 17.92 14.94 11.54
C ALA A 80 16.73 15.80 12.04
N VAL A 81 16.47 15.83 13.34
CA VAL A 81 15.46 16.73 13.94
C VAL A 81 15.80 18.18 13.69
N LEU A 82 17.06 18.58 13.90
CA LEU A 82 17.51 19.96 13.65
C LEU A 82 17.38 20.32 12.15
N GLN A 83 17.71 19.40 11.25
CA GLN A 83 17.53 19.59 9.81
C GLN A 83 16.03 19.71 9.45
N ALA A 84 15.18 18.83 9.99
CA ALA A 84 13.73 18.90 9.79
C ALA A 84 13.12 20.20 10.33
N ARG A 85 13.61 20.71 11.49
CA ARG A 85 13.21 22.02 12.04
C ARG A 85 13.55 23.18 11.10
N ARG A 86 14.73 23.15 10.45
CA ARG A 86 15.12 24.16 9.46
C ARG A 86 14.20 24.12 8.25
N ILE A 87 13.92 22.93 7.72
CA ILE A 87 13.00 22.73 6.59
C ILE A 87 11.60 23.24 6.96
N LEU A 88 11.06 22.86 8.12
CA LEU A 88 9.74 23.33 8.59
C LEU A 88 9.64 24.86 8.69
N ARG A 89 10.72 25.51 9.13
CA ARG A 89 10.75 26.99 9.22
C ARG A 89 10.85 27.63 7.84
N SER A 90 11.70 27.08 6.93
CA SER A 90 11.89 27.66 5.60
C SER A 90 10.66 27.49 4.70
N CYS A 91 9.98 26.34 4.76
CA CYS A 91 8.75 26.13 4.01
C CYS A 91 7.51 26.75 4.70
N GLY A 92 7.60 27.21 5.95
CA GLY A 92 6.51 27.84 6.69
C GLY A 92 5.31 26.91 6.93
N ALA A 93 5.52 25.57 6.92
CA ALA A 93 4.44 24.62 7.15
C ALA A 93 3.90 24.71 8.58
N GLU A 94 2.58 24.75 8.74
CA GLU A 94 1.88 24.82 10.01
C GLU A 94 1.50 23.44 10.55
N ALA A 95 1.46 22.45 9.66
CA ALA A 95 1.19 21.07 10.01
C ALA A 95 2.21 20.12 9.38
N VAL A 96 2.43 18.99 10.06
CA VAL A 96 3.21 17.84 9.56
C VAL A 96 2.32 16.61 9.53
N LEU A 97 2.31 15.93 8.39
CA LEU A 97 1.71 14.61 8.24
C LEU A 97 2.81 13.55 8.20
N GLY A 98 2.93 12.76 9.26
CA GLY A 98 3.81 11.59 9.29
C GLY A 98 3.10 10.36 8.72
N MET A 99 3.67 9.80 7.67
CA MET A 99 3.12 8.61 6.99
C MET A 99 3.92 7.33 7.32
N GLY A 100 4.62 7.32 8.45
CA GLY A 100 5.48 6.18 8.82
C GLY A 100 6.87 6.23 8.18
N GLY A 101 7.62 5.13 8.38
CA GLY A 101 9.01 5.09 7.98
C GLY A 101 9.94 5.92 8.88
N TYR A 102 11.24 5.82 8.63
CA TYR A 102 12.23 6.45 9.49
C TYR A 102 12.33 7.98 9.34
N VAL A 103 11.80 8.56 8.27
CA VAL A 103 11.74 10.03 8.07
C VAL A 103 10.66 10.69 8.90
N SER A 104 9.60 9.96 9.28
CA SER A 104 8.51 10.49 10.09
C SER A 104 8.94 10.83 11.51
N ALA A 105 9.89 10.06 12.10
CA ALA A 105 10.35 10.30 13.46
C ALA A 105 10.99 11.70 13.64
N PRO A 106 12.04 12.09 12.87
CA PRO A 106 12.62 13.42 13.01
C PRO A 106 11.66 14.55 12.61
N ALA A 107 10.82 14.35 11.58
CA ALA A 107 9.84 15.35 11.17
C ALA A 107 8.76 15.59 12.23
N GLY A 108 8.23 14.50 12.83
CA GLY A 108 7.25 14.59 13.91
C GLY A 108 7.79 15.22 15.18
N LEU A 109 9.01 14.86 15.60
CA LEU A 109 9.68 15.51 16.74
C LEU A 109 9.97 16.99 16.48
N ALA A 110 10.35 17.33 15.24
CA ALA A 110 10.54 18.73 14.84
C ALA A 110 9.22 19.51 14.91
N ALA A 111 8.12 18.96 14.40
CA ALA A 111 6.80 19.55 14.49
C ALA A 111 6.38 19.81 15.93
N TRP A 112 6.45 18.79 16.78
CA TRP A 112 6.12 18.89 18.19
C TRP A 112 6.95 19.98 18.88
N SER A 113 8.28 19.98 18.68
CA SER A 113 9.20 20.95 19.30
C SER A 113 9.02 22.39 18.82
N LEU A 114 8.33 22.60 17.70
CA LEU A 114 7.98 23.92 17.15
C LEU A 114 6.52 24.30 17.40
N GLY A 115 5.76 23.51 18.17
CA GLY A 115 4.34 23.74 18.42
C GLY A 115 3.48 23.63 17.16
N ARG A 116 3.98 22.95 16.11
CA ARG A 116 3.23 22.71 14.87
C ARG A 116 2.28 21.52 15.03
N ARG A 117 1.18 21.53 14.30
CA ARG A 117 0.23 20.41 14.28
C ARG A 117 0.92 19.17 13.74
N LEU A 118 0.88 18.08 14.49
CA LEU A 118 1.34 16.76 14.05
C LEU A 118 0.13 15.85 13.83
N CYS A 119 -0.06 15.39 12.61
CA CYS A 119 -0.98 14.32 12.23
C CYS A 119 -0.17 13.10 11.83
N LEU A 120 -0.66 11.91 12.14
CA LEU A 120 -0.04 10.64 11.76
C LEU A 120 -1.04 9.79 11.00
N HIS A 121 -0.54 9.04 10.04
CA HIS A 121 -1.28 7.95 9.42
C HIS A 121 -0.43 6.68 9.43
N GLU A 122 -0.99 5.61 9.99
CA GLU A 122 -0.38 4.27 9.97
C GLU A 122 -1.09 3.41 8.94
N GLN A 123 -0.35 2.91 7.97
CA GLN A 123 -0.91 2.15 6.86
C GLN A 123 -1.14 0.68 7.18
N ASN A 124 -0.33 0.08 8.04
CA ASN A 124 -0.35 -1.35 8.34
C ASN A 124 -1.19 -1.68 9.58
N ALA A 125 -1.68 -2.91 9.63
CA ALA A 125 -2.37 -3.43 10.81
C ALA A 125 -1.46 -3.48 12.05
N ILE A 126 -0.15 -3.70 11.86
CA ILE A 126 0.85 -3.60 12.94
C ILE A 126 1.61 -2.30 12.78
N PRO A 127 1.49 -1.37 13.77
CA PRO A 127 2.12 -0.07 13.66
C PRO A 127 3.64 -0.12 13.70
N GLY A 128 4.27 0.72 12.86
CA GLY A 128 5.71 0.91 12.87
C GLY A 128 6.19 1.68 14.11
N LEU A 129 7.45 1.43 14.51
CA LEU A 129 8.05 2.05 15.70
C LEU A 129 7.95 3.59 15.70
N ALA A 130 8.16 4.24 14.56
CA ALA A 130 8.09 5.69 14.46
C ALA A 130 6.69 6.22 14.85
N ASN A 131 5.63 5.61 14.33
CA ASN A 131 4.26 5.99 14.65
C ASN A 131 3.90 5.66 16.11
N ARG A 132 4.36 4.52 16.65
CA ARG A 132 4.16 4.18 18.08
C ARG A 132 4.75 5.26 19.00
N LEU A 133 5.95 5.75 18.69
CA LEU A 133 6.64 6.77 19.51
C LEU A 133 6.04 8.17 19.34
N LEU A 134 5.53 8.50 18.15
CA LEU A 134 4.98 9.83 17.87
C LEU A 134 3.49 9.96 18.22
N ALA A 135 2.73 8.88 18.27
CA ALA A 135 1.29 8.90 18.48
C ALA A 135 0.87 9.67 19.76
N PRO A 136 1.55 9.53 20.92
CA PRO A 136 1.22 10.31 22.10
C PRO A 136 1.35 11.83 21.89
N LEU A 137 2.28 12.26 21.02
CA LEU A 137 2.58 13.66 20.71
C LEU A 137 1.67 14.25 19.61
N ALA A 138 0.99 13.38 18.87
CA ALA A 138 0.16 13.78 17.73
C ALA A 138 -1.17 14.39 18.17
N LYS A 139 -1.67 15.33 17.37
CA LYS A 139 -3.03 15.90 17.52
C LYS A 139 -4.09 14.96 16.95
N ALA A 140 -3.77 14.24 15.87
CA ALA A 140 -4.63 13.25 15.26
C ALA A 140 -3.80 12.04 14.81
N VAL A 141 -4.35 10.85 14.98
CA VAL A 141 -3.73 9.58 14.58
C VAL A 141 -4.76 8.80 13.76
N PHE A 142 -4.44 8.55 12.51
CA PHE A 142 -5.28 7.81 11.58
C PHE A 142 -4.67 6.45 11.29
N THR A 143 -5.52 5.46 11.02
CA THR A 143 -5.07 4.10 10.73
C THR A 143 -5.76 3.54 9.49
N GLY A 144 -4.99 2.76 8.73
CA GLY A 144 -5.49 2.03 7.55
C GLY A 144 -6.30 0.79 7.92
N PHE A 145 -6.09 0.27 9.14
CA PHE A 145 -6.77 -0.91 9.69
C PHE A 145 -7.36 -0.59 11.06
N PRO A 146 -8.41 -1.33 11.48
CA PRO A 146 -8.92 -1.23 12.84
C PRO A 146 -7.90 -1.79 13.85
N ASP A 147 -8.13 -1.50 15.12
CA ASP A 147 -7.49 -2.16 16.28
C ASP A 147 -5.95 -2.19 16.28
N THR A 148 -5.32 -1.14 15.76
CA THR A 148 -3.85 -1.04 15.71
C THR A 148 -3.18 -0.83 17.08
N GLY A 149 -3.95 -0.55 18.14
CA GLY A 149 -3.43 -0.27 19.48
C GLY A 149 -2.72 1.08 19.63
N LEU A 150 -2.75 1.95 18.63
CA LEU A 150 -2.21 3.29 18.75
C LEU A 150 -3.14 4.19 19.58
N PRO A 151 -2.59 5.05 20.47
CA PRO A 151 -3.40 6.01 21.21
C PRO A 151 -4.07 7.01 20.27
N LYS A 152 -5.32 7.36 20.55
CA LYS A 152 -6.16 8.29 19.77
C LYS A 152 -6.39 7.82 18.30
N ALA A 153 -6.18 6.55 18.01
CA ALA A 153 -6.34 6.02 16.66
C ALA A 153 -7.78 6.13 16.17
N GLN A 154 -7.93 6.65 14.97
CA GLN A 154 -9.19 6.66 14.23
C GLN A 154 -8.99 5.84 12.95
N TRP A 155 -9.77 4.77 12.80
CA TRP A 155 -9.73 3.98 11.57
C TRP A 155 -10.48 4.71 10.44
N VAL A 156 -9.71 5.20 9.48
CA VAL A 156 -10.20 5.91 8.29
C VAL A 156 -9.91 5.15 6.99
N GLY A 157 -9.19 4.02 7.08
CA GLY A 157 -8.66 3.31 5.92
C GLY A 157 -7.36 3.92 5.40
N ASN A 158 -6.82 3.30 4.35
CA ASN A 158 -5.67 3.85 3.64
C ASN A 158 -6.14 4.74 2.48
N PRO A 159 -5.53 5.92 2.28
CA PRO A 159 -5.77 6.74 1.10
C PRO A 159 -5.48 5.96 -0.19
N VAL A 160 -6.45 5.90 -1.08
CA VAL A 160 -6.36 5.25 -2.38
C VAL A 160 -6.48 6.27 -3.51
N ARG A 161 -6.03 5.89 -4.72
CA ARG A 161 -6.17 6.72 -5.91
C ARG A 161 -7.65 6.90 -6.26
N ALA A 162 -8.06 8.12 -6.63
CA ALA A 162 -9.44 8.45 -6.97
C ALA A 162 -10.02 7.51 -8.05
N ALA A 163 -9.25 7.25 -9.10
CA ALA A 163 -9.67 6.35 -10.18
C ALA A 163 -10.02 4.92 -9.71
N ILE A 164 -9.43 4.44 -8.60
CA ILE A 164 -9.78 3.14 -8.01
C ILE A 164 -11.02 3.26 -7.11
N ALA A 165 -11.11 4.34 -6.35
CA ALA A 165 -12.26 4.59 -5.47
C ALA A 165 -13.58 4.74 -6.24
N GLU A 166 -13.51 5.26 -7.47
CA GLU A 166 -14.64 5.50 -8.37
C GLU A 166 -15.06 4.27 -9.20
N LEU A 167 -14.37 3.14 -9.06
CA LEU A 167 -14.72 1.92 -9.80
C LEU A 167 -16.15 1.45 -9.49
N PRO A 168 -16.88 0.95 -10.50
CA PRO A 168 -18.23 0.44 -10.33
C PRO A 168 -18.33 -0.65 -9.27
N ALA A 169 -19.51 -0.78 -8.66
CA ALA A 169 -19.79 -1.83 -7.70
C ALA A 169 -19.53 -3.23 -8.30
N PRO A 170 -19.05 -4.21 -7.51
CA PRO A 170 -18.73 -5.55 -7.98
C PRO A 170 -19.87 -6.20 -8.75
N ALA A 171 -21.11 -6.11 -8.27
CA ALA A 171 -22.28 -6.69 -8.93
C ALA A 171 -22.46 -6.22 -10.38
N LEU A 172 -22.18 -4.95 -10.67
CA LEU A 172 -22.27 -4.40 -12.03
C LEU A 172 -21.17 -4.96 -12.96
N ARG A 173 -19.95 -5.16 -12.43
CA ARG A 173 -18.83 -5.73 -13.19
C ARG A 173 -19.04 -7.20 -13.50
N PHE A 174 -19.61 -7.95 -12.56
CA PHE A 174 -19.87 -9.38 -12.72
C PHE A 174 -21.08 -9.68 -13.63
N ALA A 175 -22.09 -8.80 -13.65
CA ALA A 175 -23.32 -9.00 -14.43
C ALA A 175 -23.05 -9.14 -15.95
N GLY A 176 -22.04 -8.45 -16.49
CA GLY A 176 -21.70 -8.49 -17.91
C GLY A 176 -20.82 -9.69 -18.33
N ARG A 177 -20.43 -10.58 -17.41
CA ARG A 177 -19.38 -11.61 -17.64
C ARG A 177 -19.86 -13.04 -17.48
N ALA A 178 -21.16 -13.27 -17.61
CA ALA A 178 -21.72 -14.60 -17.53
C ALA A 178 -21.26 -15.46 -18.72
N GLY A 179 -20.62 -16.61 -18.44
CA GLY A 179 -20.10 -17.52 -19.46
C GLY A 179 -18.71 -17.21 -19.99
N GLU A 180 -18.09 -16.10 -19.57
CA GLU A 180 -16.69 -15.80 -19.89
C GLU A 180 -15.71 -16.51 -18.93
N PRO A 181 -14.46 -16.80 -19.36
CA PRO A 181 -13.42 -17.23 -18.45
C PRO A 181 -13.21 -16.22 -17.33
N ALA A 182 -12.82 -16.70 -16.15
CA ALA A 182 -12.49 -15.78 -15.04
C ALA A 182 -11.21 -14.99 -15.36
N HIS A 183 -11.18 -13.74 -14.95
CA HIS A 183 -10.03 -12.84 -15.09
C HIS A 183 -9.17 -12.85 -13.83
N LEU A 184 -7.95 -13.38 -13.95
CA LEU A 184 -7.01 -13.51 -12.83
C LEU A 184 -5.90 -12.47 -12.93
N LEU A 185 -5.87 -11.54 -11.96
CA LEU A 185 -4.82 -10.54 -11.82
C LEU A 185 -3.75 -11.03 -10.85
N ILE A 186 -2.49 -11.05 -11.28
CA ILE A 186 -1.36 -11.42 -10.43
C ILE A 186 -0.47 -10.18 -10.22
N MET A 187 -0.14 -9.86 -8.97
CA MET A 187 0.67 -8.69 -8.63
C MET A 187 1.81 -9.05 -7.67
N GLY A 188 3.04 -8.99 -8.16
CA GLY A 188 4.25 -9.21 -7.35
C GLY A 188 4.65 -8.01 -6.48
N GLY A 189 4.02 -6.84 -6.69
CA GLY A 189 4.43 -5.57 -6.10
C GLY A 189 5.53 -4.86 -6.90
N SER A 190 5.96 -3.67 -6.46
CA SER A 190 6.87 -2.79 -7.24
C SER A 190 8.23 -3.40 -7.62
N GLN A 191 8.70 -4.39 -6.87
CA GLN A 191 9.95 -5.11 -7.15
C GLN A 191 9.72 -6.49 -7.79
N GLY A 192 8.45 -6.89 -7.93
CA GLY A 192 8.07 -8.25 -8.29
C GLY A 192 8.23 -9.24 -7.14
N ALA A 193 7.74 -10.46 -7.33
CA ALA A 193 7.84 -11.54 -6.36
C ALA A 193 8.10 -12.86 -7.08
N GLN A 194 9.38 -13.21 -7.26
CA GLN A 194 9.77 -14.39 -8.02
C GLN A 194 9.03 -15.67 -7.58
N VAL A 195 8.84 -15.84 -6.25
CA VAL A 195 8.11 -17.01 -5.72
C VAL A 195 6.66 -17.02 -6.22
N ILE A 196 5.96 -15.88 -6.22
CA ILE A 196 4.59 -15.78 -6.74
C ILE A 196 4.60 -16.05 -8.24
N ASN A 197 5.55 -15.45 -8.99
CA ASN A 197 5.65 -15.64 -10.44
C ASN A 197 5.78 -17.14 -10.79
N THR A 198 6.71 -17.84 -10.14
CA THR A 198 6.96 -19.27 -10.37
C THR A 198 5.76 -20.13 -9.95
N LEU A 199 5.21 -19.87 -8.77
CA LEU A 199 4.13 -20.65 -8.18
C LEU A 199 2.84 -20.57 -9.03
N VAL A 200 2.48 -19.35 -9.47
CA VAL A 200 1.25 -19.13 -10.25
C VAL A 200 1.37 -19.73 -11.64
N VAL A 201 2.51 -19.58 -12.32
CA VAL A 201 2.72 -20.22 -13.63
C VAL A 201 2.54 -21.73 -13.52
N ALA A 202 3.17 -22.38 -12.55
CA ALA A 202 3.06 -23.82 -12.34
C ALA A 202 1.62 -24.25 -11.99
N ALA A 203 0.95 -23.47 -11.14
CA ALA A 203 -0.42 -23.78 -10.72
C ALA A 203 -1.43 -23.67 -11.88
N VAL A 204 -1.33 -22.63 -12.71
CA VAL A 204 -2.24 -22.44 -13.85
C VAL A 204 -1.93 -23.45 -14.96
N ALA A 205 -0.66 -23.78 -15.20
CA ALA A 205 -0.27 -24.80 -16.17
C ALA A 205 -0.89 -26.18 -15.87
N ALA A 206 -1.02 -26.51 -14.59
CA ALA A 206 -1.61 -27.77 -14.13
C ALA A 206 -3.16 -27.82 -14.25
N LEU A 207 -3.83 -26.68 -14.48
CA LEU A 207 -5.26 -26.65 -14.74
C LEU A 207 -5.59 -27.24 -16.12
N PRO A 208 -6.74 -27.96 -16.27
CA PRO A 208 -7.27 -28.31 -17.58
C PRO A 208 -7.39 -27.06 -18.47
N ALA A 209 -7.05 -27.18 -19.75
CA ALA A 209 -7.04 -26.03 -20.66
C ALA A 209 -8.35 -25.24 -20.68
N ALA A 210 -9.49 -25.94 -20.62
CA ALA A 210 -10.82 -25.32 -20.58
C ALA A 210 -11.17 -24.63 -19.27
N ALA A 211 -10.40 -24.84 -18.17
CA ALA A 211 -10.60 -24.26 -16.88
C ALA A 211 -9.60 -23.11 -16.58
N ARG A 212 -8.71 -22.81 -17.53
CA ARG A 212 -7.72 -21.75 -17.37
C ARG A 212 -8.37 -20.37 -17.43
N PRO A 213 -7.99 -19.44 -16.53
CA PRO A 213 -8.48 -18.06 -16.57
C PRO A 213 -7.77 -17.26 -17.67
N GLU A 214 -8.33 -16.10 -18.01
CA GLU A 214 -7.55 -15.03 -18.62
C GLU A 214 -6.60 -14.44 -17.58
N ILE A 215 -5.36 -14.17 -17.98
CA ILE A 215 -4.29 -13.78 -17.04
C ILE A 215 -3.72 -12.42 -17.36
N TRP A 216 -3.67 -11.54 -16.35
CA TRP A 216 -2.85 -10.34 -16.38
C TRP A 216 -1.85 -10.39 -15.21
N HIS A 217 -0.56 -10.48 -15.52
CA HIS A 217 0.49 -10.73 -14.55
C HIS A 217 1.52 -9.59 -14.52
N GLN A 218 1.59 -8.88 -13.43
CA GLN A 218 2.65 -7.92 -13.11
C GLN A 218 3.76 -8.64 -12.33
N CYS A 219 4.88 -8.92 -12.99
CA CYS A 219 5.94 -9.78 -12.46
C CYS A 219 7.17 -9.03 -11.91
N GLY A 220 7.31 -7.73 -12.19
CA GLY A 220 8.50 -6.94 -11.89
C GLY A 220 9.53 -6.96 -13.03
N SER A 221 10.26 -5.85 -13.23
CA SER A 221 11.19 -5.68 -14.35
C SER A 221 12.30 -6.72 -14.38
N ALA A 222 12.81 -7.12 -13.21
CA ALA A 222 13.87 -8.13 -13.12
C ALA A 222 13.42 -9.55 -13.50
N HIS A 223 12.13 -9.79 -13.63
CA HIS A 223 11.55 -11.13 -13.84
C HIS A 223 10.77 -11.26 -15.15
N LEU A 224 10.66 -10.19 -15.94
CA LEU A 224 9.78 -10.14 -17.11
C LEU A 224 10.06 -11.26 -18.11
N GLU A 225 11.27 -11.34 -18.62
CA GLU A 225 11.68 -12.32 -19.63
C GLU A 225 11.47 -13.76 -19.14
N ASN A 226 11.90 -14.04 -17.90
CA ASN A 226 11.78 -15.38 -17.32
C ASN A 226 10.31 -15.77 -17.11
N THR A 227 9.45 -14.84 -16.72
CA THR A 227 8.02 -15.12 -16.49
C THR A 227 7.30 -15.33 -17.82
N GLN A 228 7.61 -14.54 -18.85
CA GLN A 228 7.06 -14.71 -20.20
C GLN A 228 7.49 -16.07 -20.80
N ALA A 229 8.78 -16.42 -20.69
CA ALA A 229 9.29 -17.71 -21.15
C ALA A 229 8.63 -18.89 -20.41
N ALA A 230 8.40 -18.77 -19.11
CA ALA A 230 7.73 -19.81 -18.32
C ALA A 230 6.27 -20.05 -18.75
N TYR A 231 5.49 -18.99 -19.00
CA TYR A 231 4.14 -19.11 -19.55
C TYR A 231 4.13 -19.73 -20.95
N ALA A 232 5.04 -19.29 -21.82
CA ALA A 232 5.17 -19.85 -23.16
C ALA A 232 5.52 -21.34 -23.14
N ALA A 233 6.50 -21.76 -22.34
CA ALA A 233 6.89 -23.15 -22.16
C ALA A 233 5.76 -24.03 -21.60
N ALA A 234 4.89 -23.45 -20.76
CA ALA A 234 3.72 -24.13 -20.21
C ALA A 234 2.51 -24.15 -21.16
N GLY A 235 2.59 -23.53 -22.33
CA GLY A 235 1.46 -23.39 -23.26
C GLY A 235 0.27 -22.65 -22.67
N VAL A 236 0.53 -21.61 -21.84
CA VAL A 236 -0.48 -20.78 -21.18
C VAL A 236 -0.42 -19.38 -21.75
N ALA A 237 -1.53 -18.90 -22.31
CA ALA A 237 -1.66 -17.51 -22.74
C ALA A 237 -1.76 -16.58 -21.51
N ALA A 238 -0.92 -15.54 -21.47
CA ALA A 238 -0.94 -14.55 -20.39
C ALA A 238 -0.45 -13.19 -20.89
N ARG A 239 -1.08 -12.12 -20.43
CA ARG A 239 -0.56 -10.75 -20.52
C ARG A 239 0.43 -10.54 -19.38
N VAL A 240 1.72 -10.46 -19.68
CA VAL A 240 2.79 -10.35 -18.69
C VAL A 240 3.47 -9.00 -18.83
N GLU A 241 3.51 -8.21 -17.76
CA GLU A 241 4.09 -6.88 -17.72
C GLU A 241 5.06 -6.71 -16.54
N ALA A 242 6.09 -5.91 -16.74
CA ALA A 242 7.01 -5.55 -15.67
C ALA A 242 6.31 -4.72 -14.59
N PHE A 243 5.46 -3.79 -15.01
CA PHE A 243 4.72 -2.86 -14.17
C PHE A 243 3.39 -2.52 -14.85
N ILE A 244 2.33 -2.35 -14.07
CA ILE A 244 1.01 -1.93 -14.55
C ILE A 244 0.85 -0.43 -14.23
N ASP A 245 0.82 0.40 -15.25
CA ASP A 245 0.66 1.85 -15.09
C ASP A 245 -0.78 2.21 -14.72
N ASP A 246 -1.75 1.66 -15.43
CA ASP A 246 -3.17 1.83 -15.13
C ASP A 246 -3.70 0.70 -14.24
N MET A 247 -3.44 0.82 -12.94
CA MET A 247 -3.91 -0.14 -11.95
C MET A 247 -5.44 -0.10 -11.79
N ALA A 248 -6.09 1.04 -12.07
CA ALA A 248 -7.55 1.11 -12.00
C ALA A 248 -8.18 0.23 -13.09
N ALA A 249 -7.66 0.27 -14.31
CA ALA A 249 -8.09 -0.61 -15.39
C ALA A 249 -7.84 -2.08 -15.05
N ALA A 250 -6.68 -2.43 -14.48
CA ALA A 250 -6.35 -3.82 -14.09
C ALA A 250 -7.29 -4.35 -13.00
N LEU A 251 -7.58 -3.55 -11.97
CA LEU A 251 -8.50 -3.92 -10.89
C LEU A 251 -9.96 -3.98 -11.38
N ALA A 252 -10.35 -3.13 -12.32
CA ALA A 252 -11.66 -3.18 -12.95
C ALA A 252 -11.85 -4.43 -13.83
N TRP A 253 -10.77 -4.84 -14.50
CA TRP A 253 -10.75 -6.01 -15.36
C TRP A 253 -10.82 -7.33 -14.57
N ALA A 254 -10.22 -7.38 -13.39
CA ALA A 254 -10.05 -8.61 -12.62
C ALA A 254 -11.34 -9.10 -11.94
N ASP A 255 -11.48 -10.43 -11.84
CA ASP A 255 -12.49 -11.12 -11.02
C ASP A 255 -11.88 -11.67 -9.72
N LEU A 256 -10.58 -12.01 -9.76
CA LEU A 256 -9.82 -12.52 -8.62
C LEU A 256 -8.38 -11.99 -8.69
N ALA A 257 -7.78 -11.69 -7.54
CA ALA A 257 -6.38 -11.30 -7.46
C ALA A 257 -5.52 -12.32 -6.69
N ILE A 258 -4.26 -12.50 -7.12
CA ILE A 258 -3.20 -13.16 -6.32
C ILE A 258 -2.09 -12.14 -6.13
N CYS A 259 -1.76 -11.79 -4.88
CA CYS A 259 -0.76 -10.76 -4.65
C CYS A 259 -0.11 -10.82 -3.25
N ARG A 260 0.87 -9.94 -3.03
CA ARG A 260 1.36 -9.63 -1.69
C ARG A 260 0.34 -8.83 -0.89
N ALA A 261 0.42 -8.91 0.45
CA ALA A 261 -0.49 -8.20 1.35
C ALA A 261 0.07 -6.86 1.86
N GLY A 262 0.58 -6.04 0.94
CA GLY A 262 0.94 -4.66 1.26
C GLY A 262 -0.29 -3.85 1.63
N ALA A 263 -0.18 -2.94 2.60
CA ALA A 263 -1.31 -2.16 3.10
C ALA A 263 -2.04 -1.36 2.00
N ALA A 264 -1.29 -0.74 1.08
CA ALA A 264 -1.88 -0.04 -0.06
C ALA A 264 -2.60 -1.00 -1.02
N THR A 265 -2.02 -2.18 -1.28
CA THR A 265 -2.65 -3.21 -2.12
C THR A 265 -3.97 -3.68 -1.51
N VAL A 266 -4.00 -3.97 -0.21
CA VAL A 266 -5.23 -4.37 0.50
C VAL A 266 -6.29 -3.28 0.40
N ALA A 267 -5.92 -2.02 0.60
CA ALA A 267 -6.86 -0.90 0.47
C ALA A 267 -7.40 -0.74 -0.96
N GLU A 268 -6.56 -0.92 -1.97
CA GLU A 268 -6.96 -0.86 -3.38
C GLU A 268 -7.87 -2.04 -3.77
N LEU A 269 -7.61 -3.25 -3.25
CA LEU A 269 -8.50 -4.41 -3.41
C LEU A 269 -9.88 -4.15 -2.77
N CYS A 270 -9.91 -3.59 -1.56
CA CYS A 270 -11.15 -3.20 -0.90
C CYS A 270 -11.88 -2.12 -1.72
N ALA A 271 -11.19 -1.06 -2.13
CA ALA A 271 -11.79 0.04 -2.89
C ALA A 271 -12.32 -0.41 -4.25
N ALA A 272 -11.62 -1.30 -4.94
CA ALA A 272 -12.09 -1.91 -6.18
C ALA A 272 -13.23 -2.94 -5.93
N GLY A 273 -13.36 -3.48 -4.72
CA GLY A 273 -14.21 -4.62 -4.46
C GLY A 273 -13.72 -5.84 -5.24
N LEU A 274 -12.56 -6.35 -4.90
CA LEU A 274 -11.93 -7.48 -5.58
C LEU A 274 -11.52 -8.56 -4.57
N GLY A 275 -12.06 -9.77 -4.74
CA GLY A 275 -11.68 -10.94 -3.94
C GLY A 275 -10.21 -11.33 -4.19
N SER A 276 -9.52 -11.85 -3.17
CA SER A 276 -8.09 -12.10 -3.31
C SER A 276 -7.55 -13.31 -2.55
N LEU A 277 -6.51 -13.92 -3.13
CA LEU A 277 -5.58 -14.84 -2.47
C LEU A 277 -4.32 -14.05 -2.13
N LEU A 278 -4.09 -13.80 -0.86
CA LEU A 278 -2.98 -13.00 -0.38
C LEU A 278 -1.83 -13.90 0.07
N ILE A 279 -0.64 -13.68 -0.48
CA ILE A 279 0.58 -14.38 -0.13
C ILE A 279 1.52 -13.37 0.56
N PRO A 280 1.47 -13.23 1.90
CA PRO A 280 2.30 -12.28 2.64
C PRO A 280 3.79 -12.51 2.39
N PHE A 281 4.57 -11.41 2.34
CA PHE A 281 6.02 -11.50 2.25
C PHE A 281 6.60 -11.99 3.59
N PRO A 282 7.33 -13.12 3.63
CA PRO A 282 7.73 -13.77 4.89
C PRO A 282 8.74 -12.96 5.71
N PHE A 283 9.49 -12.07 5.06
CA PHE A 283 10.47 -11.21 5.72
C PHE A 283 9.93 -9.79 5.98
N ALA A 284 8.60 -9.63 5.95
CA ALA A 284 7.97 -8.36 6.32
C ALA A 284 8.24 -8.06 7.80
N VAL A 285 8.61 -6.81 8.07
CA VAL A 285 8.91 -6.36 9.43
C VAL A 285 7.74 -6.63 10.37
N ASP A 286 8.01 -7.29 11.51
CA ASP A 286 6.99 -7.64 12.51
C ASP A 286 5.78 -8.41 11.90
N ASP A 287 5.99 -9.12 10.78
CA ASP A 287 4.98 -9.90 10.04
C ASP A 287 3.72 -9.08 9.67
N HIS A 288 3.88 -7.76 9.45
CA HIS A 288 2.75 -6.86 9.20
C HIS A 288 1.92 -7.24 7.97
N GLN A 289 2.54 -7.86 6.93
CA GLN A 289 1.76 -8.30 5.77
C GLN A 289 0.80 -9.45 6.11
N ALA A 290 1.17 -10.33 7.01
CA ALA A 290 0.25 -11.36 7.46
C ALA A 290 -0.91 -10.79 8.27
N ALA A 291 -0.65 -9.77 9.11
CA ALA A 291 -1.73 -9.07 9.80
C ALA A 291 -2.68 -8.35 8.83
N ASN A 292 -2.13 -7.70 7.79
CA ASN A 292 -2.94 -7.10 6.73
C ASN A 292 -3.78 -8.14 5.97
N ALA A 293 -3.20 -9.33 5.69
CA ALA A 293 -3.91 -10.41 5.00
C ALA A 293 -5.02 -11.03 5.84
N ARG A 294 -4.80 -11.18 7.16
CA ARG A 294 -5.84 -11.66 8.08
C ARG A 294 -7.08 -10.78 8.06
N PHE A 295 -6.92 -9.46 7.99
CA PHE A 295 -8.07 -8.57 7.86
C PHE A 295 -8.95 -8.91 6.64
N ILE A 296 -8.37 -9.25 5.49
CA ILE A 296 -9.12 -9.69 4.30
C ILE A 296 -9.81 -11.05 4.56
N GLU A 297 -9.10 -11.99 5.19
CA GLU A 297 -9.62 -13.32 5.48
C GLU A 297 -10.76 -13.26 6.50
N ASP A 298 -10.59 -12.54 7.60
CA ASP A 298 -11.57 -12.38 8.68
C ASP A 298 -12.85 -11.67 8.22
N THR A 299 -12.73 -10.79 7.22
CA THR A 299 -13.88 -10.10 6.62
C THR A 299 -14.55 -10.89 5.49
N GLY A 300 -14.04 -12.07 5.17
CA GLY A 300 -14.59 -12.93 4.11
C GLY A 300 -14.35 -12.41 2.70
N ALA A 301 -13.35 -11.53 2.52
CA ALA A 301 -13.01 -10.93 1.23
C ALA A 301 -11.91 -11.69 0.46
N GLY A 302 -11.44 -12.82 1.00
CA GLY A 302 -10.38 -13.62 0.38
C GLY A 302 -9.78 -14.63 1.34
N ARG A 303 -8.58 -15.11 1.01
CA ARG A 303 -7.80 -16.02 1.86
C ARG A 303 -6.35 -15.62 1.94
N MET A 304 -5.75 -15.86 3.09
CA MET A 304 -4.32 -15.75 3.32
C MET A 304 -3.64 -17.10 3.10
N LEU A 305 -2.56 -17.11 2.32
CA LEU A 305 -1.72 -18.28 2.06
C LEU A 305 -0.31 -17.96 2.53
N ARG A 306 0.19 -18.66 3.54
CA ARG A 306 1.58 -18.50 3.97
C ARG A 306 2.51 -19.02 2.89
N GLN A 307 3.56 -18.25 2.56
CA GLN A 307 4.52 -18.64 1.52
C GLN A 307 5.30 -19.89 1.89
N GLU A 308 5.63 -20.06 3.18
CA GLU A 308 6.32 -21.24 3.67
C GLU A 308 5.45 -22.48 3.50
N GLY A 309 5.97 -23.48 2.76
CA GLY A 309 5.26 -24.73 2.48
C GLY A 309 4.12 -24.63 1.46
N LEU A 310 3.92 -23.48 0.84
CA LEU A 310 2.92 -23.34 -0.23
C LEU A 310 3.43 -23.94 -1.54
N GLU A 311 2.77 -25.01 -1.97
CA GLU A 311 3.10 -25.71 -3.22
C GLU A 311 2.15 -25.34 -4.36
N ALA A 312 2.61 -25.50 -5.61
CA ALA A 312 1.80 -25.25 -6.79
C ALA A 312 0.55 -26.14 -6.83
N THR A 313 0.64 -27.37 -6.37
CA THR A 313 -0.48 -28.34 -6.27
C THR A 313 -1.62 -27.82 -5.41
N GLN A 314 -1.30 -27.20 -4.25
CA GLN A 314 -2.30 -26.60 -3.37
C GLN A 314 -2.97 -25.37 -4.04
N LEU A 315 -2.17 -24.51 -4.68
CA LEU A 315 -2.71 -23.35 -5.40
C LEU A 315 -3.56 -23.79 -6.59
N THR A 316 -3.15 -24.85 -7.33
CA THR A 316 -3.95 -25.45 -8.41
C THR A 316 -5.31 -25.90 -7.92
N ALA A 317 -5.35 -26.66 -6.82
CA ALA A 317 -6.61 -27.14 -6.25
C ALA A 317 -7.54 -25.98 -5.84
N MET A 318 -6.98 -24.93 -5.25
CA MET A 318 -7.74 -23.73 -4.88
C MET A 318 -8.28 -23.00 -6.11
N LEU A 319 -7.45 -22.78 -7.13
CA LEU A 319 -7.86 -22.12 -8.38
C LEU A 319 -8.92 -22.94 -9.10
N HIS A 320 -8.77 -24.27 -9.16
CA HIS A 320 -9.75 -25.18 -9.77
C HIS A 320 -11.13 -25.07 -9.10
N ALA A 321 -11.18 -24.84 -7.78
CA ALA A 321 -12.43 -24.63 -7.06
C ALA A 321 -12.99 -23.20 -7.19
N LEU A 322 -12.10 -22.18 -7.18
CA LEU A 322 -12.52 -20.78 -7.15
C LEU A 322 -12.90 -20.21 -8.52
N LEU A 323 -12.18 -20.58 -9.59
CA LEU A 323 -12.36 -19.96 -10.92
C LEU A 323 -13.75 -20.20 -11.52
N PRO A 324 -14.39 -21.39 -11.38
CA PRO A 324 -15.76 -21.60 -11.88
C PRO A 324 -16.84 -21.03 -10.95
N ASP A 325 -16.55 -20.78 -9.66
CA ASP A 325 -17.55 -20.29 -8.68
C ASP A 325 -17.68 -18.77 -8.73
N ARG A 326 -18.39 -18.26 -9.74
CA ARG A 326 -18.67 -16.82 -9.91
C ARG A 326 -19.44 -16.24 -8.72
N GLY A 327 -20.27 -17.04 -8.08
CA GLY A 327 -21.02 -16.62 -6.86
C GLY A 327 -20.08 -16.38 -5.69
N LEU A 328 -19.09 -17.23 -5.48
CA LEU A 328 -18.08 -17.03 -4.42
C LEU A 328 -17.19 -15.83 -4.71
N GLN A 329 -16.74 -15.67 -5.96
CA GLN A 329 -15.96 -14.50 -6.38
C GLN A 329 -16.72 -13.20 -6.11
N LEU A 330 -18.01 -13.13 -6.47
CA LEU A 330 -18.85 -11.96 -6.20
C LEU A 330 -19.03 -11.72 -4.69
N ARG A 331 -19.29 -12.76 -3.90
CA ARG A 331 -19.37 -12.63 -2.43
C ARG A 331 -18.07 -12.05 -1.83
N TRP A 332 -16.91 -12.53 -2.27
CA TRP A 332 -15.62 -11.99 -1.83
C TRP A 332 -15.42 -10.53 -2.26
N ALA A 333 -15.78 -10.22 -3.49
CA ALA A 333 -15.70 -8.87 -4.04
C ALA A 333 -16.59 -7.88 -3.27
N GLU A 334 -17.81 -8.26 -2.94
CA GLU A 334 -18.72 -7.46 -2.12
C GLU A 334 -18.23 -7.33 -0.67
N ALA A 335 -17.68 -8.41 -0.11
CA ALA A 335 -17.07 -8.36 1.23
C ALA A 335 -15.88 -7.39 1.27
N ALA A 336 -15.02 -7.41 0.25
CA ALA A 336 -13.94 -6.44 0.10
C ALA A 336 -14.48 -5.01 0.02
N ARG A 337 -15.48 -4.77 -0.84
CA ARG A 337 -16.06 -3.43 -1.03
C ARG A 337 -16.69 -2.86 0.24
N ARG A 338 -17.28 -3.68 1.10
CA ARG A 338 -17.80 -3.24 2.41
C ARG A 338 -16.72 -2.70 3.34
N GLN A 339 -15.45 -3.11 3.16
CA GLN A 339 -14.31 -2.62 3.94
C GLN A 339 -13.70 -1.34 3.38
N ALA A 340 -14.13 -0.90 2.20
CA ALA A 340 -13.57 0.29 1.56
C ALA A 340 -13.82 1.55 2.40
N ARG A 341 -12.79 2.37 2.54
CA ARG A 341 -12.82 3.71 3.12
C ARG A 341 -12.24 4.67 2.08
N THR A 342 -13.09 5.10 1.17
CA THR A 342 -12.64 5.86 -0.01
C THR A 342 -12.40 7.34 0.27
N ASP A 343 -12.84 7.84 1.41
CA ASP A 343 -12.72 9.21 1.90
C ASP A 343 -11.47 9.46 2.78
N ALA A 344 -10.64 8.44 2.98
CA ALA A 344 -9.45 8.53 3.85
C ALA A 344 -8.54 9.73 3.52
N ALA A 345 -8.34 10.02 2.22
CA ALA A 345 -7.49 11.15 1.81
C ALA A 345 -8.09 12.50 2.23
N GLN A 346 -9.40 12.67 2.08
CA GLN A 346 -10.14 13.87 2.48
C GLN A 346 -10.11 14.06 3.99
N VAL A 347 -10.37 12.99 4.76
CA VAL A 347 -10.35 13.00 6.24
C VAL A 347 -8.99 13.44 6.76
N VAL A 348 -7.91 12.83 6.27
CA VAL A 348 -6.54 13.14 6.67
C VAL A 348 -6.17 14.57 6.26
N ALA A 349 -6.55 15.00 5.06
CA ALA A 349 -6.28 16.37 4.58
C ALA A 349 -6.97 17.42 5.45
N SER A 350 -8.25 17.26 5.79
CA SER A 350 -9.00 18.15 6.68
C SER A 350 -8.35 18.26 8.05
N ALA A 351 -7.94 17.14 8.64
CA ALA A 351 -7.26 17.17 9.93
C ALA A 351 -5.93 17.93 9.88
N CYS A 352 -5.17 17.82 8.77
CA CYS A 352 -3.95 18.60 8.57
C CYS A 352 -4.22 20.11 8.54
N GLN A 353 -5.38 20.54 8.01
CA GLN A 353 -5.81 21.93 7.97
C GLN A 353 -6.37 22.43 9.31
N GLY A 354 -6.62 21.54 10.26
CA GLY A 354 -7.19 21.88 11.56
C GLY A 354 -8.70 21.93 11.58
N GLU A 355 -9.34 21.42 10.55
CA GLU A 355 -10.79 21.27 10.50
C GLU A 355 -11.21 20.11 11.40
N ALA A 356 -12.26 20.29 12.18
CA ALA A 356 -12.85 19.21 12.95
C ALA A 356 -13.67 18.33 12.00
N HIS A 357 -13.42 17.02 12.00
CA HIS A 357 -14.39 16.09 11.45
C HIS A 357 -15.49 15.88 12.48
N ALA A 358 -16.73 16.18 12.05
CA ALA A 358 -17.94 15.87 12.77
C ALA A 358 -18.16 14.34 12.79
#